data_a139cc5c3126c0a40bb92e2c66e360e0
#
_entry.id   a139cc5c3126c0a40bb92e2c66e360e0
#
_cell.length_a   1.000
_cell.length_b   1.000
_cell.length_c   1.000
_cell.angle_alpha   90.00
_cell.angle_beta   90.00
_cell.angle_gamma   90.00
#
_symmetry.space_group_name_H-M   'P 1'
#
loop_
_entity.id
_entity.type
_entity.pdbx_description
1 polymer ?
#
loop_
_entity_poly.entity_id
_entity_poly.type
_entity_poly.pdbx_seq_one_letter_code
_entity_poly.pdbx_strand_id
1 'polypeptide(L)'
;MTLRQALGGAAWLDALLGRFTMYRLVLYSLAVLFVVGLGYSLLGVVQPGNAGALGMLAHAAVVTAACGLTSALFAALFRVKAHTESTLITAGLLYFILPPNLTLPALGGAAIAGAIAVASKYLLAVRGRHIFNPAAVGALVIGFTGLSFGAWWPGNPWMLPFVVVLAFLILFRTRRLPMGLVYVVVGLGAAALNYLSFGGDPVAGLQYAVLQSALWFFVGFMITEPLTLPPRRWQQLVYAAIAAILYFVSFNFPPFHNSPELALLVANLLAFLVGQRRGIRLEFAERRQLAPSSWEFDFRPLRPVRFAPGQFMELSLPHGKTDSRGWRRVFSIASAPGDVLRFGIRLPEKSSSFKRALLDLEPGAEVSATSVGGDFLLPADPAHPLLLVAGGIGITPFIGHLEQAAAEGGGRDIAVVYAISSPDDLAYSEQLEKAGCRVAVASAAKPSNLPNGWTWIGPDRLSGESLLAVVPDAAKRHVFLSGPPSMVASLKKTLRKAGARRIHTDVFVGY
;
A
#
# COMPACT_ATOMS: atom_id res chain seq x y z
N MET A 1 16.09 26.08 -5.35
CA MET A 1 15.76 24.77 -5.97
C MET A 1 14.50 24.93 -6.80
N THR A 2 14.60 24.87 -8.14
CA THR A 2 13.43 25.14 -9.01
C THR A 2 12.45 23.96 -8.94
N LEU A 3 11.13 24.24 -9.14
CA LEU A 3 10.05 23.23 -9.15
C LEU A 3 10.35 22.07 -10.15
N ARG A 4 11.14 22.34 -11.18
CA ARG A 4 11.63 21.37 -12.17
C ARG A 4 12.63 20.37 -11.58
N GLN A 5 13.50 20.82 -10.66
CA GLN A 5 14.48 19.96 -9.96
C GLN A 5 13.79 19.08 -8.90
N ALA A 6 12.79 19.61 -8.19
CA ALA A 6 12.00 18.82 -7.23
C ALA A 6 11.15 17.74 -7.90
N LEU A 7 10.59 17.99 -9.10
CA LEU A 7 9.83 16.99 -9.86
C LEU A 7 10.74 15.91 -10.48
N GLY A 8 11.95 16.26 -10.88
CA GLY A 8 12.96 15.28 -11.30
C GLY A 8 13.41 14.37 -10.16
N GLY A 9 13.60 14.92 -8.96
CA GLY A 9 13.94 14.17 -7.76
C GLY A 9 12.86 13.20 -7.31
N ALA A 10 11.58 13.59 -7.39
CA ALA A 10 10.47 12.70 -7.05
C ALA A 10 10.33 11.52 -8.02
N ALA A 11 10.53 11.74 -9.32
CA ALA A 11 10.49 10.68 -10.32
C ALA A 11 11.66 9.70 -10.18
N TRP A 12 12.86 10.20 -9.86
CA TRP A 12 14.02 9.37 -9.58
C TRP A 12 13.80 8.51 -8.33
N LEU A 13 13.29 9.11 -7.26
CA LEU A 13 12.99 8.40 -6.02
C LEU A 13 11.93 7.31 -6.23
N ASP A 14 10.87 7.60 -7.01
CA ASP A 14 9.88 6.61 -7.40
C ASP A 14 10.50 5.45 -8.19
N ALA A 15 11.40 5.74 -9.14
CA ALA A 15 12.08 4.72 -9.93
C ALA A 15 13.02 3.85 -9.08
N LEU A 16 13.71 4.45 -8.11
CA LEU A 16 14.59 3.76 -7.18
C LEU A 16 13.79 2.85 -6.24
N LEU A 17 12.81 3.41 -5.54
CA LEU A 17 11.98 2.69 -4.57
C LEU A 17 11.05 1.68 -5.26
N GLY A 18 10.69 1.92 -6.52
CA GLY A 18 9.90 1.00 -7.35
C GLY A 18 10.56 -0.37 -7.57
N ARG A 19 11.87 -0.46 -7.39
CA ARG A 19 12.62 -1.74 -7.50
C ARG A 19 12.37 -2.70 -6.34
N PHE A 20 11.84 -2.20 -5.23
CA PHE A 20 11.60 -2.99 -4.01
C PHE A 20 10.12 -3.12 -3.72
N THR A 21 9.71 -4.29 -3.22
CA THR A 21 8.38 -4.43 -2.61
C THR A 21 8.31 -3.63 -1.32
N MET A 22 7.10 -3.28 -0.88
CA MET A 22 6.91 -2.63 0.42
C MET A 22 7.53 -3.46 1.56
N TYR A 23 7.32 -4.78 1.56
CA TYR A 23 7.87 -5.67 2.60
C TYR A 23 9.39 -5.60 2.67
N ARG A 24 10.07 -5.65 1.53
CA ARG A 24 11.54 -5.52 1.48
C ARG A 24 12.02 -4.13 1.87
N LEU A 25 11.32 -3.09 1.47
CA LEU A 25 11.67 -1.73 1.90
C LEU A 25 11.60 -1.59 3.42
N VAL A 26 10.53 -2.09 4.04
CA VAL A 26 10.39 -2.10 5.51
C VAL A 26 11.49 -2.94 6.16
N LEU A 27 11.76 -4.14 5.64
CA LEU A 27 12.81 -5.02 6.19
C LEU A 27 14.20 -4.36 6.10
N TYR A 28 14.56 -3.77 4.97
CA TYR A 28 15.84 -3.06 4.81
C TYR A 28 15.91 -1.82 5.70
N SER A 29 14.81 -1.10 5.86
CA SER A 29 14.73 0.05 6.77
C SER A 29 14.95 -0.39 8.22
N LEU A 30 14.35 -1.50 8.65
CA LEU A 30 14.60 -2.07 10.00
C LEU A 30 16.05 -2.52 10.16
N ALA A 31 16.65 -3.12 9.12
CA ALA A 31 18.05 -3.51 9.14
C ALA A 31 18.99 -2.29 9.24
N VAL A 32 18.71 -1.21 8.54
CA VAL A 32 19.46 0.06 8.66
C VAL A 32 19.35 0.61 10.09
N LEU A 33 18.14 0.67 10.65
CA LEU A 33 17.95 1.12 12.04
C LEU A 33 18.68 0.22 13.04
N PHE A 34 18.71 -1.09 12.80
CA PHE A 34 19.45 -2.04 13.64
C PHE A 34 20.95 -1.74 13.63
N VAL A 35 21.55 -1.56 12.45
CA VAL A 35 22.97 -1.24 12.30
C VAL A 35 23.30 0.10 12.96
N VAL A 36 22.49 1.13 12.75
CA VAL A 36 22.66 2.45 13.36
C VAL A 36 22.55 2.35 14.90
N GLY A 37 21.52 1.69 15.41
CA GLY A 37 21.33 1.51 16.85
C GLY A 37 22.47 0.74 17.51
N LEU A 38 22.95 -0.33 16.85
CA LEU A 38 24.11 -1.10 17.31
C LEU A 38 25.38 -0.25 17.30
N GLY A 39 25.60 0.55 16.23
CA GLY A 39 26.74 1.48 16.17
C GLY A 39 26.71 2.52 17.31
N TYR A 40 25.57 3.13 17.58
CA TYR A 40 25.40 4.04 18.70
C TYR A 40 25.57 3.35 20.06
N SER A 41 25.18 2.10 20.20
CA SER A 41 25.40 1.34 21.41
C SER A 41 26.90 1.04 21.65
N LEU A 42 27.64 0.70 20.59
CA LEU A 42 29.10 0.51 20.66
C LEU A 42 29.84 1.81 21.05
N LEU A 43 29.31 2.95 20.63
CA LEU A 43 29.83 4.27 20.99
C LEU A 43 29.36 4.76 22.38
N GLY A 44 28.50 3.98 23.07
CA GLY A 44 27.94 4.37 24.36
C GLY A 44 26.88 5.46 24.31
N VAL A 45 26.42 5.85 23.12
CA VAL A 45 25.47 6.97 22.89
C VAL A 45 24.02 6.56 23.15
N VAL A 46 23.61 5.36 22.69
CA VAL A 46 22.27 4.82 22.88
C VAL A 46 22.38 3.43 23.50
N GLN A 47 21.82 3.24 24.69
CA GLN A 47 21.86 1.97 25.39
C GLN A 47 20.46 1.54 25.85
N PRO A 48 19.61 1.06 24.93
CA PRO A 48 18.26 0.65 25.28
C PRO A 48 18.33 -0.54 26.25
N GLY A 49 17.59 -0.45 27.36
CA GLY A 49 17.55 -1.49 28.40
C GLY A 49 18.87 -1.76 29.14
N ASN A 50 19.86 -0.85 29.03
CA ASN A 50 21.21 -1.00 29.62
C ASN A 50 21.95 -2.29 29.21
N ALA A 51 21.59 -2.85 28.03
CA ALA A 51 22.11 -4.15 27.60
C ALA A 51 23.43 -4.08 26.83
N GLY A 52 23.84 -2.89 26.40
CA GLY A 52 24.95 -2.70 25.47
C GLY A 52 24.76 -3.44 24.14
N ALA A 53 25.79 -3.42 23.31
CA ALA A 53 25.75 -4.06 22.01
C ALA A 53 25.49 -5.57 22.05
N LEU A 54 26.09 -6.25 23.04
CA LEU A 54 25.90 -7.71 23.22
C LEU A 54 24.44 -8.05 23.55
N GLY A 55 23.81 -7.29 24.44
CA GLY A 55 22.39 -7.48 24.77
C GLY A 55 21.47 -7.20 23.62
N MET A 56 21.78 -6.18 22.79
CA MET A 56 21.05 -5.90 21.59
C MET A 56 21.13 -7.06 20.58
N LEU A 57 22.31 -7.66 20.39
CA LEU A 57 22.50 -8.83 19.53
C LEU A 57 21.77 -10.06 20.08
N ALA A 58 21.91 -10.35 21.36
CA ALA A 58 21.22 -11.48 22.00
C ALA A 58 19.71 -11.36 21.90
N HIS A 59 19.16 -10.18 22.20
CA HIS A 59 17.73 -9.90 22.09
C HIS A 59 17.23 -10.07 20.64
N ALA A 60 17.95 -9.53 19.65
CA ALA A 60 17.62 -9.69 18.24
C ALA A 60 17.61 -11.16 17.81
N ALA A 61 18.62 -11.93 18.24
CA ALA A 61 18.71 -13.36 17.95
C ALA A 61 17.54 -14.16 18.55
N VAL A 62 17.22 -13.90 19.82
CA VAL A 62 16.14 -14.59 20.54
C VAL A 62 14.77 -14.29 19.90
N VAL A 63 14.45 -13.01 19.66
CA VAL A 63 13.17 -12.62 19.02
C VAL A 63 13.06 -13.23 17.63
N THR A 64 14.14 -13.18 16.84
CA THR A 64 14.15 -13.71 15.47
C THR A 64 13.98 -15.24 15.47
N ALA A 65 14.68 -15.94 16.36
CA ALA A 65 14.56 -17.38 16.51
C ALA A 65 13.14 -17.79 16.94
N ALA A 66 12.59 -17.12 17.95
CA ALA A 66 11.24 -17.39 18.44
C ALA A 66 10.18 -17.16 17.34
N CYS A 67 10.26 -16.04 16.63
CA CYS A 67 9.37 -15.76 15.48
C CYS A 67 9.53 -16.81 14.37
N GLY A 68 10.76 -17.19 14.03
CA GLY A 68 11.05 -18.18 12.99
C GLY A 68 10.53 -19.57 13.33
N LEU A 69 10.83 -20.06 14.53
CA LEU A 69 10.38 -21.38 15.02
C LEU A 69 8.85 -21.45 15.10
N THR A 70 8.21 -20.42 15.66
CA THR A 70 6.75 -20.35 15.73
C THR A 70 6.12 -20.29 14.33
N SER A 71 6.72 -19.55 13.40
CA SER A 71 6.24 -19.48 12.03
C SER A 71 6.35 -20.84 11.32
N ALA A 72 7.44 -21.58 11.52
CA ALA A 72 7.61 -22.92 10.96
C ALA A 72 6.59 -23.91 11.55
N LEU A 73 6.41 -23.87 12.88
CA LEU A 73 5.44 -24.72 13.57
C LEU A 73 4.01 -24.50 13.07
N PHE A 74 3.55 -23.24 13.06
CA PHE A 74 2.17 -22.94 12.64
C PHE A 74 1.97 -23.15 11.14
N ALA A 75 2.99 -22.90 10.31
CA ALA A 75 2.92 -23.20 8.88
C ALA A 75 2.75 -24.72 8.64
N ALA A 76 3.46 -25.56 9.39
CA ALA A 76 3.30 -27.02 9.34
C ALA A 76 1.92 -27.45 9.84
N LEU A 77 1.46 -26.93 10.99
CA LEU A 77 0.18 -27.25 11.59
C LEU A 77 -1.01 -26.90 10.69
N PHE A 78 -0.99 -25.72 10.09
CA PHE A 78 -2.05 -25.24 9.19
C PHE A 78 -1.83 -25.62 7.72
N ARG A 79 -0.75 -26.35 7.41
CA ARG A 79 -0.37 -26.78 6.05
C ARG A 79 -0.33 -25.63 5.04
N VAL A 80 0.22 -24.48 5.47
CA VAL A 80 0.39 -23.29 4.63
C VAL A 80 1.87 -22.95 4.46
N LYS A 81 2.23 -22.26 3.39
CA LYS A 81 3.61 -21.83 3.19
C LYS A 81 3.93 -20.65 4.10
N ALA A 82 4.98 -20.77 4.91
CA ALA A 82 5.47 -19.69 5.77
C ALA A 82 5.95 -18.49 4.94
N HIS A 83 5.58 -17.27 5.36
CA HIS A 83 6.01 -16.04 4.71
C HIS A 83 7.21 -15.44 5.45
N THR A 84 8.43 -15.84 5.07
CA THR A 84 9.68 -15.48 5.75
C THR A 84 9.88 -13.97 5.91
N GLU A 85 9.66 -13.17 4.85
CA GLU A 85 9.79 -11.70 4.93
C GLU A 85 8.86 -11.10 6.00
N SER A 86 7.60 -11.54 6.07
CA SER A 86 6.66 -11.06 7.09
C SER A 86 7.06 -11.50 8.50
N THR A 87 7.66 -12.67 8.65
CA THR A 87 8.15 -13.15 9.95
C THR A 87 9.34 -12.32 10.42
N LEU A 88 10.30 -12.03 9.53
CA LEU A 88 11.45 -11.18 9.83
C LEU A 88 11.05 -9.73 10.14
N ILE A 89 10.06 -9.18 9.44
CA ILE A 89 9.52 -7.85 9.77
C ILE A 89 8.90 -7.85 11.15
N THR A 90 8.12 -8.88 11.52
CA THR A 90 7.54 -8.99 12.86
C THR A 90 8.61 -9.05 13.93
N ALA A 91 9.67 -9.84 13.71
CA ALA A 91 10.80 -9.91 14.64
C ALA A 91 11.52 -8.55 14.76
N GLY A 92 11.80 -7.89 13.64
CA GLY A 92 12.42 -6.56 13.63
C GLY A 92 11.57 -5.49 14.32
N LEU A 93 10.25 -5.50 14.12
CA LEU A 93 9.34 -4.57 14.82
C LEU A 93 9.37 -4.83 16.33
N LEU A 94 9.23 -6.08 16.77
CA LEU A 94 9.30 -6.43 18.18
C LEU A 94 10.64 -6.06 18.81
N TYR A 95 11.74 -6.25 18.09
CA TYR A 95 13.07 -5.83 18.54
C TYR A 95 13.12 -4.33 18.88
N PHE A 96 12.47 -3.49 18.09
CA PHE A 96 12.42 -2.04 18.33
C PHE A 96 11.34 -1.62 19.34
N ILE A 97 10.31 -2.44 19.53
CA ILE A 97 9.26 -2.17 20.52
C ILE A 97 9.72 -2.56 21.94
N LEU A 98 10.36 -3.72 22.10
CA LEU A 98 10.75 -4.24 23.41
C LEU A 98 12.16 -3.75 23.79
N PRO A 99 12.44 -3.47 25.10
CA PRO A 99 13.76 -3.05 25.53
C PRO A 99 14.72 -4.24 25.50
N PRO A 100 15.84 -4.18 24.77
CA PRO A 100 16.88 -5.20 24.83
C PRO A 100 17.44 -5.34 26.25
N ASN A 101 17.57 -6.59 26.71
CA ASN A 101 18.14 -6.89 28.01
C ASN A 101 18.75 -8.32 28.00
N LEU A 102 19.82 -8.55 28.80
CA LEU A 102 20.51 -9.85 28.88
C LEU A 102 19.96 -10.75 29.97
N THR A 103 19.05 -10.29 30.82
CA THR A 103 18.48 -11.13 31.87
C THR A 103 17.60 -12.23 31.28
N LEU A 104 17.65 -13.43 31.88
CA LEU A 104 16.83 -14.56 31.43
C LEU A 104 15.33 -14.25 31.37
N PRO A 105 14.72 -13.55 32.38
CA PRO A 105 13.31 -13.17 32.28
C PRO A 105 13.00 -12.26 31.08
N ALA A 106 13.86 -11.27 30.79
CA ALA A 106 13.65 -10.36 29.67
C ALA A 106 13.83 -11.05 28.31
N LEU A 107 14.85 -11.91 28.16
CA LEU A 107 15.01 -12.72 26.95
C LEU A 107 13.87 -13.73 26.79
N GLY A 108 13.40 -14.34 27.88
CA GLY A 108 12.21 -15.19 27.88
C GLY A 108 10.94 -14.42 27.47
N GLY A 109 10.75 -13.22 28.03
CA GLY A 109 9.65 -12.32 27.63
C GLY A 109 9.69 -11.95 26.16
N ALA A 110 10.88 -11.65 25.63
CA ALA A 110 11.06 -11.36 24.21
C ALA A 110 10.74 -12.57 23.32
N ALA A 111 11.15 -13.77 23.72
CA ALA A 111 10.81 -15.01 23.02
C ALA A 111 9.29 -15.29 23.02
N ILE A 112 8.65 -15.14 24.17
CA ILE A 112 7.19 -15.31 24.33
C ILE A 112 6.45 -14.27 23.50
N ALA A 113 6.86 -13.00 23.52
CA ALA A 113 6.26 -11.95 22.69
C ALA A 113 6.37 -12.29 21.20
N GLY A 114 7.53 -12.77 20.74
CA GLY A 114 7.74 -13.23 19.37
C GLY A 114 6.83 -14.40 18.98
N ALA A 115 6.70 -15.38 19.86
CA ALA A 115 5.82 -16.53 19.67
C ALA A 115 4.34 -16.11 19.58
N ILE A 116 3.87 -15.27 20.51
CA ILE A 116 2.50 -14.74 20.53
C ILE A 116 2.22 -13.91 19.25
N ALA A 117 3.15 -13.03 18.88
CA ALA A 117 3.02 -12.20 17.68
C ALA A 117 2.83 -13.04 16.41
N VAL A 118 3.64 -14.07 16.23
CA VAL A 118 3.53 -14.95 15.07
C VAL A 118 2.30 -15.84 15.16
N ALA A 119 2.00 -16.42 16.32
CA ALA A 119 0.79 -17.22 16.52
C ALA A 119 -0.48 -16.43 16.19
N SER A 120 -0.54 -15.14 16.55
CA SER A 120 -1.68 -14.27 16.27
C SER A 120 -2.01 -14.14 14.78
N LYS A 121 -1.01 -14.28 13.88
CA LYS A 121 -1.23 -14.28 12.42
C LYS A 121 -2.09 -15.44 11.95
N TYR A 122 -2.09 -16.53 12.69
CA TYR A 122 -2.84 -17.73 12.37
C TYR A 122 -4.13 -17.84 13.19
N LEU A 123 -4.04 -17.56 14.48
CA LEU A 123 -5.16 -17.70 15.42
C LEU A 123 -6.15 -16.55 15.38
N LEU A 124 -5.66 -15.31 15.20
CA LEU A 124 -6.48 -14.10 15.07
C LEU A 124 -6.66 -13.71 13.60
N ALA A 125 -6.84 -14.71 12.76
CA ALA A 125 -7.06 -14.53 11.33
C ALA A 125 -8.44 -15.02 10.92
N VAL A 126 -9.12 -14.22 10.10
CA VAL A 126 -10.38 -14.61 9.48
C VAL A 126 -10.12 -14.99 8.03
N ARG A 127 -10.18 -16.32 7.76
CA ARG A 127 -10.01 -16.88 6.41
C ARG A 127 -8.74 -16.41 5.70
N GLY A 128 -7.60 -16.51 6.43
CA GLY A 128 -6.27 -16.21 5.89
C GLY A 128 -5.86 -14.73 5.93
N ARG A 129 -6.69 -13.84 6.52
CA ARG A 129 -6.32 -12.43 6.79
C ARG A 129 -6.29 -12.17 8.29
N HIS A 130 -5.14 -11.81 8.82
CA HIS A 130 -5.04 -11.39 10.23
C HIS A 130 -5.73 -10.04 10.45
N ILE A 131 -6.36 -9.90 11.62
CA ILE A 131 -7.12 -8.71 12.00
C ILE A 131 -6.18 -7.63 12.51
N PHE A 132 -5.21 -8.03 13.33
CA PHE A 132 -4.34 -7.16 14.11
C PHE A 132 -2.90 -7.19 13.60
N ASN A 133 -2.18 -6.10 13.79
CA ASN A 133 -0.73 -6.08 13.60
C ASN A 133 -0.08 -7.06 14.61
N PRO A 134 0.65 -8.06 14.12
CA PRO A 134 1.17 -9.13 14.99
C PRO A 134 2.15 -8.64 16.05
N ALA A 135 3.04 -7.69 15.71
CA ALA A 135 3.99 -7.14 16.64
C ALA A 135 3.29 -6.40 17.79
N ALA A 136 2.23 -5.65 17.48
CA ALA A 136 1.42 -4.98 18.50
C ALA A 136 0.70 -5.98 19.42
N VAL A 137 0.19 -7.10 18.89
CA VAL A 137 -0.39 -8.17 19.74
C VAL A 137 0.66 -8.74 20.68
N GLY A 138 1.83 -9.11 20.17
CA GLY A 138 2.91 -9.65 21.00
C GLY A 138 3.36 -8.68 22.09
N ALA A 139 3.53 -7.41 21.73
CA ALA A 139 3.96 -6.36 22.66
C ALA A 139 2.91 -6.06 23.75
N LEU A 140 1.62 -5.97 23.37
CA LEU A 140 0.55 -5.73 24.35
C LEU A 140 0.41 -6.90 25.34
N VAL A 141 0.37 -8.14 24.83
CA VAL A 141 0.15 -9.31 25.66
C VAL A 141 1.31 -9.54 26.63
N ILE A 142 2.56 -9.36 26.17
CA ILE A 142 3.72 -9.52 27.07
C ILE A 142 3.73 -8.45 28.16
N GLY A 143 3.22 -7.24 27.88
CA GLY A 143 3.09 -6.17 28.86
C GLY A 143 2.22 -6.54 30.06
N PHE A 144 1.21 -7.38 29.90
CA PHE A 144 0.36 -7.86 30.99
C PHE A 144 1.07 -8.90 31.88
N THR A 145 2.13 -9.52 31.42
CA THR A 145 2.87 -10.55 32.20
C THR A 145 3.91 -9.94 33.12
N GLY A 146 4.30 -8.69 32.91
CA GLY A 146 5.40 -8.04 33.62
C GLY A 146 6.81 -8.52 33.22
N LEU A 147 6.91 -9.47 32.28
CA LEU A 147 8.21 -9.97 31.79
C LEU A 147 8.90 -8.99 30.82
N SER A 148 8.14 -8.20 30.12
CA SER A 148 8.62 -7.12 29.23
C SER A 148 7.52 -6.10 29.01
N PHE A 149 7.83 -4.98 28.33
CA PHE A 149 6.88 -3.91 28.03
C PHE A 149 7.27 -3.19 26.74
N GLY A 150 6.34 -2.43 26.18
CA GLY A 150 6.61 -1.60 25.00
C GLY A 150 7.42 -0.35 25.38
N ALA A 151 8.71 -0.37 25.10
CA ALA A 151 9.62 0.75 25.35
C ALA A 151 9.76 1.66 24.12
N TRP A 152 9.52 1.14 22.93
CA TRP A 152 9.64 1.88 21.66
C TRP A 152 10.95 2.67 21.57
N TRP A 153 12.05 2.03 21.91
CA TRP A 153 13.34 2.65 22.13
C TRP A 153 13.94 3.45 20.93
N PRO A 154 13.51 3.30 19.67
CA PRO A 154 13.91 4.24 18.60
C PRO A 154 13.36 5.66 18.78
N GLY A 155 12.41 5.87 19.68
CA GLY A 155 11.90 7.18 20.07
C GLY A 155 12.90 7.95 20.94
N ASN A 156 14.04 8.32 20.37
CA ASN A 156 15.07 9.14 21.02
C ASN A 156 15.74 10.07 19.99
N PRO A 157 16.36 11.18 20.42
CA PRO A 157 16.93 12.19 19.53
C PRO A 157 18.01 11.66 18.57
N TRP A 158 18.77 10.67 18.96
CA TRP A 158 19.87 10.11 18.14
C TRP A 158 19.37 9.25 16.99
N MET A 159 18.33 8.47 17.24
CA MET A 159 17.70 7.63 16.21
C MET A 159 16.76 8.44 15.30
N LEU A 160 16.25 9.57 15.79
CA LEU A 160 15.21 10.38 15.13
C LEU A 160 15.50 10.69 13.66
N PRO A 161 16.69 11.18 13.23
CA PRO A 161 16.93 11.50 11.84
C PRO A 161 16.75 10.31 10.90
N PHE A 162 17.21 9.14 11.33
CA PHE A 162 17.11 7.90 10.55
C PHE A 162 15.67 7.38 10.50
N VAL A 163 14.99 7.39 11.63
CA VAL A 163 13.58 6.95 11.72
C VAL A 163 12.70 7.84 10.84
N VAL A 164 12.85 9.17 10.88
CA VAL A 164 12.05 10.12 10.08
C VAL A 164 12.29 9.92 8.57
N VAL A 165 13.56 9.79 8.16
CA VAL A 165 13.89 9.59 6.74
C VAL A 165 13.30 8.27 6.24
N LEU A 166 13.48 7.18 6.99
CA LEU A 166 12.99 5.87 6.58
C LEU A 166 11.45 5.80 6.63
N ALA A 167 10.81 6.41 7.64
CA ALA A 167 9.36 6.56 7.69
C ALA A 167 8.82 7.33 6.47
N PHE A 168 9.48 8.43 6.09
CA PHE A 168 9.13 9.19 4.89
C PHE A 168 9.24 8.32 3.62
N LEU A 169 10.31 7.56 3.45
CA LEU A 169 10.49 6.68 2.29
C LEU A 169 9.40 5.62 2.20
N ILE A 170 9.00 5.01 3.33
CA ILE A 170 7.93 4.03 3.39
C ILE A 170 6.58 4.68 3.05
N LEU A 171 6.25 5.81 3.66
CA LEU A 171 5.01 6.55 3.39
C LEU A 171 4.93 7.04 1.95
N PHE A 172 6.04 7.51 1.39
CA PHE A 172 6.15 7.94 -0.01
C PHE A 172 5.92 6.76 -0.95
N ARG A 173 6.63 5.64 -0.75
CA ARG A 173 6.51 4.44 -1.58
C ARG A 173 5.11 3.82 -1.54
N THR A 174 4.46 3.84 -0.39
CA THR A 174 3.11 3.30 -0.20
C THR A 174 2.00 4.28 -0.58
N ARG A 175 2.35 5.52 -1.01
CA ARG A 175 1.39 6.60 -1.33
C ARG A 175 0.51 6.99 -0.15
N ARG A 176 1.03 6.89 1.08
CA ARG A 176 0.32 7.15 2.34
C ARG A 176 0.79 8.40 3.08
N LEU A 177 1.51 9.30 2.41
CA LEU A 177 1.93 10.59 3.00
C LEU A 177 0.77 11.39 3.63
N PRO A 178 -0.43 11.51 3.01
CA PRO A 178 -1.54 12.20 3.65
C PRO A 178 -2.00 11.54 4.96
N MET A 179 -2.03 10.20 5.00
CA MET A 179 -2.34 9.44 6.22
C MET A 179 -1.31 9.70 7.32
N GLY A 180 -0.02 9.62 6.96
CA GLY A 180 1.07 9.92 7.88
C GLY A 180 1.03 11.35 8.41
N LEU A 181 0.72 12.33 7.55
CA LEU A 181 0.57 13.73 7.94
C LEU A 181 -0.57 13.91 8.95
N VAL A 182 -1.73 13.30 8.71
CA VAL A 182 -2.86 13.35 9.67
C VAL A 182 -2.45 12.75 11.00
N TYR A 183 -1.78 11.58 11.01
CA TYR A 183 -1.30 10.96 12.24
C TYR A 183 -0.37 11.90 13.04
N VAL A 184 0.61 12.52 12.36
CA VAL A 184 1.56 13.43 13.00
C VAL A 184 0.86 14.69 13.54
N VAL A 185 0.04 15.35 12.71
CA VAL A 185 -0.64 16.60 13.12
C VAL A 185 -1.61 16.36 14.28
N VAL A 186 -2.44 15.32 14.19
CA VAL A 186 -3.38 14.96 15.25
C VAL A 186 -2.64 14.50 16.50
N GLY A 187 -1.56 13.71 16.35
CA GLY A 187 -0.74 13.24 17.48
C GLY A 187 -0.05 14.38 18.23
N LEU A 188 0.52 15.34 17.49
CA LEU A 188 1.12 16.53 18.10
C LEU A 188 0.07 17.37 18.85
N GLY A 189 -1.08 17.61 18.22
CA GLY A 189 -2.20 18.31 18.88
C GLY A 189 -2.70 17.58 20.13
N ALA A 190 -2.88 16.26 20.04
CA ALA A 190 -3.31 15.43 21.16
C ALA A 190 -2.29 15.45 22.31
N ALA A 191 -0.99 15.35 22.01
CA ALA A 191 0.07 15.42 23.02
C ALA A 191 0.09 16.78 23.73
N ALA A 192 0.02 17.87 22.98
CA ALA A 192 -0.01 19.23 23.56
C ALA A 192 -1.23 19.44 24.46
N LEU A 193 -2.42 19.03 23.98
CA LEU A 193 -3.67 19.14 24.76
C LEU A 193 -3.67 18.23 25.99
N ASN A 194 -3.07 17.03 25.89
CA ASN A 194 -2.95 16.12 27.02
C ASN A 194 -2.06 16.72 28.12
N TYR A 195 -0.92 17.29 27.78
CA TYR A 195 -0.05 17.98 28.76
C TYR A 195 -0.79 19.17 29.39
N LEU A 196 -1.47 19.98 28.59
CA LEU A 196 -2.24 21.11 29.07
C LEU A 196 -3.35 20.67 30.05
N SER A 197 -4.04 19.55 29.78
CA SER A 197 -5.13 19.04 30.62
C SER A 197 -4.66 18.62 32.02
N PHE A 198 -3.38 18.30 32.17
CA PHE A 198 -2.73 18.01 33.46
C PHE A 198 -2.00 19.23 34.05
N GLY A 199 -2.23 20.43 33.54
CA GLY A 199 -1.58 21.65 34.02
C GLY A 199 -0.13 21.82 33.56
N GLY A 200 0.34 21.01 32.61
CA GLY A 200 1.69 21.07 32.04
C GLY A 200 1.81 22.02 30.87
N ASP A 201 3.06 22.26 30.44
CA ASP A 201 3.36 23.09 29.27
C ASP A 201 3.05 22.31 27.98
N PRO A 202 2.18 22.82 27.09
CA PRO A 202 1.91 22.19 25.80
C PRO A 202 3.14 22.07 24.90
N VAL A 203 4.14 22.97 25.03
CA VAL A 203 5.41 22.88 24.30
C VAL A 203 6.21 21.65 24.75
N ALA A 204 6.22 21.34 26.04
CA ALA A 204 6.84 20.11 26.56
C ALA A 204 6.14 18.86 26.00
N GLY A 205 4.80 18.89 25.84
CA GLY A 205 4.04 17.83 25.15
C GLY A 205 4.46 17.62 23.70
N LEU A 206 4.66 18.71 22.95
CA LEU A 206 5.18 18.65 21.58
C LEU A 206 6.61 18.11 21.53
N GLN A 207 7.49 18.57 22.42
CA GLN A 207 8.88 18.07 22.49
C GLN A 207 8.91 16.58 22.81
N TYR A 208 8.13 16.11 23.78
CA TYR A 208 8.00 14.70 24.09
C TYR A 208 7.54 13.88 22.87
N ALA A 209 6.47 14.34 22.21
CA ALA A 209 5.93 13.64 21.05
C ALA A 209 6.95 13.51 19.90
N VAL A 210 7.71 14.57 19.60
CA VAL A 210 8.67 14.59 18.51
C VAL A 210 9.96 13.82 18.85
N LEU A 211 10.50 14.01 20.07
CA LEU A 211 11.88 13.60 20.41
C LEU A 211 11.96 12.30 21.21
N GLN A 212 10.89 11.92 21.92
CA GLN A 212 10.97 10.84 22.92
C GLN A 212 9.86 9.79 22.78
N SER A 213 8.88 10.03 21.88
CA SER A 213 7.78 9.09 21.69
C SER A 213 7.99 8.18 20.47
N ALA A 214 7.11 7.20 20.34
CA ALA A 214 7.07 6.32 19.17
C ALA A 214 6.54 6.99 17.88
N LEU A 215 6.18 8.28 17.88
CA LEU A 215 5.47 8.98 16.82
C LEU A 215 5.97 8.62 15.41
N TRP A 216 7.27 8.80 15.18
CA TRP A 216 7.87 8.62 13.86
C TRP A 216 8.06 7.16 13.45
N PHE A 217 8.43 6.31 14.40
CA PHE A 217 8.52 4.88 14.15
C PHE A 217 7.13 4.28 13.89
N PHE A 218 6.17 4.67 14.69
CA PHE A 218 4.79 4.21 14.55
C PHE A 218 4.17 4.60 13.20
N VAL A 219 4.30 5.88 12.80
CA VAL A 219 3.73 6.37 11.54
C VAL A 219 4.37 5.73 10.30
N GLY A 220 5.66 5.43 10.35
CA GLY A 220 6.37 4.84 9.20
C GLY A 220 6.21 3.33 9.10
N PHE A 221 6.31 2.63 10.23
CA PHE A 221 6.49 1.18 10.25
C PHE A 221 5.25 0.40 10.69
N MET A 222 4.36 1.01 11.51
CA MET A 222 3.26 0.28 12.12
C MET A 222 1.92 0.51 11.44
N ILE A 223 1.51 1.78 11.25
CA ILE A 223 0.21 2.09 10.62
C ILE A 223 0.19 1.90 9.11
N THR A 224 1.33 1.59 8.49
CA THR A 224 1.43 1.39 7.04
C THR A 224 1.21 -0.05 6.60
N GLU A 225 0.95 -0.99 7.50
CA GLU A 225 0.73 -2.39 7.17
C GLU A 225 -0.52 -2.58 6.29
N PRO A 226 -0.40 -3.10 5.04
CA PRO A 226 -1.52 -3.14 4.10
C PRO A 226 -2.70 -4.00 4.55
N LEU A 227 -2.43 -5.10 5.26
CA LEU A 227 -3.46 -6.07 5.63
C LEU A 227 -4.39 -5.57 6.74
N THR A 228 -3.92 -4.62 7.56
CA THR A 228 -4.65 -4.08 8.70
C THR A 228 -5.24 -2.69 8.44
N LEU A 229 -5.06 -2.16 7.23
CA LEU A 229 -5.60 -0.86 6.84
C LEU A 229 -7.00 -0.93 6.23
N PRO A 230 -7.82 0.12 6.41
CA PRO A 230 -9.09 0.23 5.71
C PRO A 230 -8.88 0.55 4.21
N PRO A 231 -9.86 0.17 3.34
CA PRO A 231 -9.67 0.17 1.89
C PRO A 231 -9.68 1.56 1.25
N ARG A 232 -10.40 2.55 1.81
CA ARG A 232 -10.58 3.88 1.22
C ARG A 232 -9.65 4.91 1.86
N ARG A 233 -9.18 5.90 1.10
CA ARG A 233 -8.26 6.93 1.59
C ARG A 233 -8.81 7.72 2.77
N TRP A 234 -10.06 8.18 2.70
CA TRP A 234 -10.64 8.90 3.81
C TRP A 234 -10.73 8.06 5.10
N GLN A 235 -11.03 6.75 4.97
CA GLN A 235 -11.01 5.82 6.11
C GLN A 235 -9.60 5.67 6.69
N GLN A 236 -8.55 5.70 5.85
CA GLN A 236 -7.17 5.69 6.31
C GLN A 236 -6.80 6.97 7.07
N LEU A 237 -7.34 8.14 6.69
CA LEU A 237 -7.16 9.38 7.43
C LEU A 237 -7.84 9.30 8.81
N VAL A 238 -9.08 8.83 8.87
CA VAL A 238 -9.82 8.62 10.14
C VAL A 238 -9.11 7.59 11.01
N TYR A 239 -8.67 6.46 10.44
CA TYR A 239 -7.88 5.45 11.12
C TYR A 239 -6.62 6.03 11.76
N ALA A 240 -5.87 6.86 11.03
CA ALA A 240 -4.67 7.52 11.52
C ALA A 240 -4.98 8.50 12.66
N ALA A 241 -6.04 9.29 12.53
CA ALA A 241 -6.48 10.23 13.57
C ALA A 241 -6.89 9.50 14.87
N ILE A 242 -7.67 8.41 14.74
CA ILE A 242 -8.07 7.58 15.90
C ILE A 242 -6.85 6.97 16.59
N ALA A 243 -5.92 6.39 15.82
CA ALA A 243 -4.70 5.80 16.37
C ALA A 243 -3.85 6.86 17.10
N ALA A 244 -3.74 8.07 16.56
CA ALA A 244 -2.99 9.16 17.19
C ALA A 244 -3.65 9.63 18.50
N ILE A 245 -4.96 9.81 18.52
CA ILE A 245 -5.71 10.23 19.72
C ILE A 245 -5.57 9.16 20.81
N LEU A 246 -5.81 7.89 20.49
CA LEU A 246 -5.72 6.79 21.46
C LEU A 246 -4.30 6.58 22.01
N TYR A 247 -3.27 6.97 21.26
CA TYR A 247 -1.92 6.91 21.76
C TYR A 247 -1.55 8.08 22.67
N PHE A 248 -1.87 9.33 22.29
CA PHE A 248 -1.38 10.52 22.96
C PHE A 248 -2.32 11.08 24.05
N VAL A 249 -3.59 10.68 24.05
CA VAL A 249 -4.52 11.07 25.14
C VAL A 249 -4.43 10.03 26.25
N SER A 250 -4.12 10.50 27.45
CA SER A 250 -4.03 9.63 28.62
C SER A 250 -5.40 9.13 29.04
N PHE A 251 -5.50 7.81 29.18
CA PHE A 251 -6.61 7.13 29.84
C PHE A 251 -6.08 5.93 30.62
N ASN A 252 -6.80 5.55 31.66
CA ASN A 252 -6.44 4.38 32.47
C ASN A 252 -7.72 3.63 32.86
N PHE A 253 -7.95 2.50 32.22
CA PHE A 253 -9.01 1.54 32.54
C PHE A 253 -8.35 0.18 32.81
N PRO A 254 -7.99 -0.11 34.06
CA PRO A 254 -7.26 -1.35 34.36
C PRO A 254 -7.95 -2.60 33.79
N PRO A 255 -7.21 -3.47 33.11
CA PRO A 255 -5.75 -3.49 32.92
C PRO A 255 -5.25 -2.65 31.72
N PHE A 256 -6.09 -1.87 31.07
CA PHE A 256 -5.75 -1.10 29.86
C PHE A 256 -5.37 0.35 30.20
N HIS A 257 -4.31 0.83 29.58
CA HIS A 257 -3.88 2.22 29.59
C HIS A 257 -3.50 2.64 28.15
N ASN A 258 -3.38 3.94 27.93
CA ASN A 258 -2.95 4.41 26.62
C ASN A 258 -1.54 3.90 26.28
N SER A 259 -1.42 3.27 25.15
CA SER A 259 -0.13 2.78 24.62
C SER A 259 -0.20 2.69 23.09
N PRO A 260 0.94 2.77 22.39
CA PRO A 260 0.96 2.62 20.94
C PRO A 260 0.37 1.28 20.48
N GLU A 261 0.64 0.19 21.21
CA GLU A 261 0.14 -1.15 20.91
C GLU A 261 -1.38 -1.19 20.94
N LEU A 262 -1.98 -0.72 22.03
CA LEU A 262 -3.42 -0.70 22.20
C LEU A 262 -4.09 0.20 21.17
N ALA A 263 -3.53 1.41 20.92
CA ALA A 263 -4.02 2.33 19.90
C ALA A 263 -4.06 1.68 18.51
N LEU A 264 -3.01 0.94 18.15
CA LEU A 264 -2.96 0.24 16.88
C LEU A 264 -3.98 -0.89 16.80
N LEU A 265 -4.14 -1.70 17.85
CA LEU A 265 -5.07 -2.83 17.85
C LEU A 265 -6.53 -2.35 17.74
N VAL A 266 -6.89 -1.28 18.45
CA VAL A 266 -8.23 -0.67 18.33
C VAL A 266 -8.46 -0.14 16.91
N ALA A 267 -7.49 0.58 16.36
CA ALA A 267 -7.56 1.09 15.00
C ALA A 267 -7.65 -0.05 13.96
N ASN A 268 -6.89 -1.15 14.15
CA ASN A 268 -6.97 -2.34 13.28
C ASN A 268 -8.35 -3.02 13.36
N LEU A 269 -8.94 -3.10 14.54
CA LEU A 269 -10.29 -3.64 14.71
C LEU A 269 -11.32 -2.81 13.92
N LEU A 270 -11.25 -1.48 14.03
CA LEU A 270 -12.12 -0.58 13.26
C LEU A 270 -11.89 -0.74 11.75
N ALA A 271 -10.63 -0.82 11.32
CA ALA A 271 -10.30 -1.08 9.92
C ALA A 271 -10.86 -2.42 9.42
N PHE A 272 -10.80 -3.47 10.24
CA PHE A 272 -11.37 -4.77 9.92
C PHE A 272 -12.90 -4.72 9.82
N LEU A 273 -13.58 -3.96 10.66
CA LEU A 273 -15.03 -3.82 10.65
C LEU A 273 -15.56 -3.13 9.39
N VAL A 274 -14.82 -2.13 8.87
CA VAL A 274 -15.21 -1.36 7.67
C VAL A 274 -14.59 -1.91 6.37
N GLY A 275 -13.63 -2.83 6.47
CA GLY A 275 -12.88 -3.38 5.34
C GLY A 275 -13.35 -4.75 4.86
N GLN A 276 -12.55 -5.33 4.00
CA GLN A 276 -12.72 -6.71 3.53
C GLN A 276 -12.36 -7.69 4.66
N ARG A 277 -13.36 -8.39 5.20
CA ARG A 277 -13.20 -9.30 6.34
C ARG A 277 -12.67 -10.69 5.98
N ARG A 278 -12.46 -10.98 4.68
CA ARG A 278 -12.11 -12.33 4.20
C ARG A 278 -10.99 -12.26 3.16
N GLY A 279 -10.10 -13.25 3.16
CA GLY A 279 -9.27 -13.53 2.01
C GLY A 279 -10.15 -13.88 0.81
N ILE A 280 -9.77 -13.44 -0.37
CA ILE A 280 -10.45 -13.71 -1.63
C ILE A 280 -9.72 -14.86 -2.30
N ARG A 281 -10.44 -15.90 -2.70
CA ARG A 281 -9.92 -17.00 -3.52
C ARG A 281 -10.55 -16.90 -4.89
N LEU A 282 -9.71 -16.95 -5.90
CA LEU A 282 -10.04 -16.83 -7.31
C LEU A 282 -9.61 -18.09 -8.02
N GLU A 283 -10.46 -18.64 -8.85
CA GLU A 283 -10.13 -19.73 -9.77
C GLU A 283 -9.80 -19.12 -11.13
N PHE A 284 -8.64 -19.45 -11.66
CA PHE A 284 -8.26 -19.01 -13.00
C PHE A 284 -9.11 -19.71 -14.05
N ALA A 285 -9.76 -18.95 -14.91
CA ALA A 285 -10.61 -19.45 -15.97
C ALA A 285 -9.88 -19.52 -17.31
N GLU A 286 -9.42 -18.37 -17.79
CA GLU A 286 -8.75 -18.29 -19.08
C GLU A 286 -7.85 -17.05 -19.18
N ARG A 287 -6.99 -17.02 -20.20
CA ARG A 287 -6.23 -15.85 -20.59
C ARG A 287 -6.40 -15.57 -22.06
N ARG A 288 -6.40 -14.28 -22.40
CA ARG A 288 -6.53 -13.82 -23.77
C ARG A 288 -5.47 -12.77 -24.07
N GLN A 289 -4.81 -12.88 -25.21
CA GLN A 289 -3.92 -11.84 -25.69
C GLN A 289 -4.72 -10.72 -26.36
N LEU A 290 -4.55 -9.49 -25.87
CA LEU A 290 -5.26 -8.30 -26.37
C LEU A 290 -4.43 -7.50 -27.37
N ALA A 291 -3.10 -7.55 -27.19
CA ALA A 291 -2.09 -6.90 -28.03
C ALA A 291 -0.75 -7.62 -27.82
N PRO A 292 0.28 -7.39 -28.64
CA PRO A 292 1.55 -8.13 -28.56
C PRO A 292 2.15 -8.21 -27.15
N SER A 293 2.05 -7.14 -26.39
CA SER A 293 2.56 -7.10 -25.00
C SER A 293 1.49 -7.06 -23.93
N SER A 294 0.21 -7.17 -24.27
CA SER A 294 -0.92 -7.00 -23.32
C SER A 294 -1.81 -8.22 -23.29
N TRP A 295 -2.08 -8.70 -22.10
CA TRP A 295 -2.89 -9.90 -21.84
C TRP A 295 -4.00 -9.58 -20.85
N GLU A 296 -5.13 -10.25 -20.99
CA GLU A 296 -6.21 -10.30 -20.02
C GLU A 296 -6.29 -11.68 -19.38
N PHE A 297 -6.54 -11.68 -18.08
CA PHE A 297 -6.70 -12.90 -17.28
C PHE A 297 -8.04 -12.84 -16.59
N ASP A 298 -8.85 -13.88 -16.81
CA ASP A 298 -10.17 -14.05 -16.27
C ASP A 298 -10.15 -14.98 -15.07
N PHE A 299 -10.76 -14.53 -13.98
CA PHE A 299 -10.86 -15.29 -12.75
C PHE A 299 -12.30 -15.35 -12.26
N ARG A 300 -12.72 -16.54 -11.79
CA ARG A 300 -13.99 -16.73 -11.10
C ARG A 300 -13.77 -16.69 -9.59
N PRO A 301 -14.38 -15.74 -8.87
CA PRO A 301 -14.27 -15.73 -7.43
C PRO A 301 -15.05 -16.92 -6.84
N LEU A 302 -14.41 -17.72 -5.98
CA LEU A 302 -15.06 -18.87 -5.31
C LEU A 302 -16.22 -18.44 -4.38
N ARG A 303 -16.34 -17.13 -4.11
CA ARG A 303 -17.44 -16.50 -3.40
C ARG A 303 -17.64 -15.09 -3.91
N PRO A 304 -18.87 -14.56 -3.90
CA PRO A 304 -19.14 -13.21 -4.38
C PRO A 304 -18.21 -12.17 -3.75
N VAL A 305 -17.59 -11.33 -4.60
CA VAL A 305 -16.72 -10.25 -4.21
C VAL A 305 -17.41 -8.93 -4.50
N ARG A 306 -17.45 -8.06 -3.49
CA ARG A 306 -18.00 -6.71 -3.65
C ARG A 306 -16.87 -5.75 -3.97
N PHE A 307 -16.99 -5.07 -5.10
CA PHE A 307 -16.08 -4.01 -5.52
C PHE A 307 -16.84 -2.98 -6.35
N ALA A 308 -16.20 -1.83 -6.58
CA ALA A 308 -16.65 -0.84 -7.55
C ALA A 308 -15.61 -0.74 -8.68
N PRO A 309 -16.00 -0.49 -9.93
CA PRO A 309 -15.06 -0.26 -11.02
C PRO A 309 -14.03 0.81 -10.66
N GLY A 310 -12.80 0.64 -11.16
CA GLY A 310 -11.66 1.48 -10.81
C GLY A 310 -10.94 1.09 -9.51
N GLN A 311 -11.45 0.10 -8.77
CA GLN A 311 -10.74 -0.51 -7.66
C GLN A 311 -9.71 -1.54 -8.15
N PHE A 312 -8.79 -1.90 -7.26
CA PHE A 312 -7.73 -2.86 -7.53
C PHE A 312 -7.75 -4.02 -6.53
N MET A 313 -7.09 -5.11 -6.88
CA MET A 313 -6.75 -6.22 -5.99
C MET A 313 -5.26 -6.47 -5.92
N GLU A 314 -4.77 -6.92 -4.77
CA GLU A 314 -3.45 -7.49 -4.65
C GLU A 314 -3.53 -9.01 -4.80
N LEU A 315 -3.13 -9.50 -5.97
CA LEU A 315 -3.05 -10.93 -6.24
C LEU A 315 -1.79 -11.53 -5.60
N SER A 316 -1.94 -12.70 -5.03
CA SER A 316 -0.87 -13.48 -4.41
C SER A 316 -0.76 -14.82 -5.11
N LEU A 317 0.35 -15.04 -5.81
CA LEU A 317 0.64 -16.25 -6.57
C LEU A 317 1.98 -16.83 -6.11
N PRO A 318 1.99 -17.74 -5.12
CA PRO A 318 3.20 -18.44 -4.70
C PRO A 318 3.75 -19.30 -5.85
N HIS A 319 4.97 -19.03 -6.27
CA HIS A 319 5.66 -19.78 -7.33
C HIS A 319 7.11 -20.06 -6.95
N GLY A 320 7.80 -20.88 -7.70
CA GLY A 320 9.19 -21.27 -7.45
C GLY A 320 10.13 -20.08 -7.43
N LYS A 321 11.15 -20.02 -8.22
CA LYS A 321 12.21 -18.98 -8.29
C LYS A 321 11.67 -17.54 -8.28
N THR A 322 11.30 -17.03 -7.10
CA THR A 322 10.74 -15.69 -6.90
C THR A 322 11.81 -14.62 -7.04
N ASP A 323 11.59 -13.62 -7.88
CA ASP A 323 12.48 -12.47 -8.01
C ASP A 323 12.45 -11.53 -6.78
N SER A 324 13.24 -10.47 -6.84
CA SER A 324 13.34 -9.48 -5.74
C SER A 324 12.02 -8.81 -5.37
N ARG A 325 10.98 -8.93 -6.18
CA ARG A 325 9.67 -8.29 -6.00
C ARG A 325 8.63 -9.20 -5.35
N GLY A 326 9.00 -10.45 -5.01
CA GLY A 326 8.11 -11.40 -4.33
C GLY A 326 6.94 -11.89 -5.20
N TRP A 327 5.99 -12.55 -4.58
CA TRP A 327 4.84 -13.22 -5.21
C TRP A 327 3.51 -12.47 -5.13
N ARG A 328 3.52 -11.17 -4.81
CA ARG A 328 2.31 -10.33 -4.75
C ARG A 328 2.38 -9.18 -5.72
N ARG A 329 1.26 -8.89 -6.39
CA ARG A 329 1.14 -7.73 -7.28
C ARG A 329 -0.26 -7.14 -7.18
N VAL A 330 -0.30 -5.82 -7.30
CA VAL A 330 -1.56 -5.07 -7.35
C VAL A 330 -1.94 -4.88 -8.82
N PHE A 331 -3.20 -5.20 -9.13
CA PHE A 331 -3.79 -5.00 -10.44
C PHE A 331 -5.15 -4.32 -10.33
N SER A 332 -5.40 -3.37 -11.21
CA SER A 332 -6.73 -2.77 -11.35
C SER A 332 -7.69 -3.81 -11.93
N ILE A 333 -8.91 -3.85 -11.38
CA ILE A 333 -9.97 -4.72 -11.88
C ILE A 333 -10.48 -4.12 -13.19
N ALA A 334 -10.40 -4.88 -14.27
CA ALA A 334 -10.77 -4.48 -15.63
C ALA A 334 -12.15 -5.00 -16.05
N SER A 335 -13.05 -5.23 -15.07
CA SER A 335 -14.42 -5.66 -15.31
C SER A 335 -15.40 -4.85 -14.48
N ALA A 336 -16.66 -4.78 -14.91
CA ALA A 336 -17.76 -4.42 -14.03
C ALA A 336 -17.98 -5.52 -12.96
N PRO A 337 -18.68 -5.23 -11.85
CA PRO A 337 -19.09 -6.25 -10.88
C PRO A 337 -19.90 -7.37 -11.54
N GLY A 338 -19.50 -8.62 -11.29
CA GLY A 338 -20.11 -9.80 -11.89
C GLY A 338 -19.40 -11.07 -11.43
N ASP A 339 -19.68 -12.18 -12.13
CA ASP A 339 -19.18 -13.52 -11.80
C ASP A 339 -17.72 -13.73 -12.26
N VAL A 340 -17.19 -12.84 -13.09
CA VAL A 340 -15.82 -12.89 -13.59
C VAL A 340 -15.09 -11.59 -13.25
N LEU A 341 -13.91 -11.74 -12.65
CA LEU A 341 -12.96 -10.66 -12.41
C LEU A 341 -11.87 -10.70 -13.47
N ARG A 342 -11.70 -9.61 -14.21
CA ARG A 342 -10.69 -9.50 -15.25
C ARG A 342 -9.54 -8.60 -14.83
N PHE A 343 -8.33 -8.99 -15.22
CA PHE A 343 -7.11 -8.23 -14.97
C PHE A 343 -6.31 -8.10 -16.25
N GLY A 344 -6.16 -6.87 -16.75
CA GLY A 344 -5.29 -6.58 -17.88
C GLY A 344 -3.85 -6.33 -17.42
N ILE A 345 -2.89 -7.00 -18.07
CA ILE A 345 -1.50 -7.00 -17.63
C ILE A 345 -0.59 -6.83 -18.83
N ARG A 346 0.38 -5.93 -18.72
CA ARG A 346 1.44 -5.80 -19.71
C ARG A 346 2.55 -6.81 -19.39
N LEU A 347 2.90 -7.62 -20.38
CA LEU A 347 3.88 -8.70 -20.33
C LEU A 347 4.99 -8.44 -21.37
N PRO A 348 6.01 -7.61 -21.08
CA PRO A 348 7.16 -7.47 -21.96
C PRO A 348 8.02 -8.73 -21.92
N GLU A 349 8.88 -8.93 -22.93
CA GLU A 349 9.78 -10.10 -23.04
C GLU A 349 10.55 -10.38 -21.74
N LYS A 350 11.10 -9.32 -21.10
CA LYS A 350 11.76 -9.42 -19.79
C LYS A 350 10.73 -9.18 -18.67
N SER A 351 9.85 -10.14 -18.46
CA SER A 351 8.83 -10.08 -17.40
C SER A 351 9.35 -10.59 -16.06
N SER A 352 8.71 -10.11 -14.97
CA SER A 352 8.99 -10.59 -13.61
C SER A 352 8.59 -12.06 -13.43
N SER A 353 9.18 -12.73 -12.42
CA SER A 353 8.82 -14.12 -12.09
C SER A 353 7.33 -14.31 -11.84
N PHE A 354 6.68 -13.35 -11.17
CA PHE A 354 5.23 -13.34 -10.95
C PHE A 354 4.44 -13.34 -12.27
N LYS A 355 4.83 -12.49 -13.22
CA LYS A 355 4.13 -12.38 -14.50
C LYS A 355 4.29 -13.63 -15.35
N ARG A 356 5.46 -14.29 -15.30
CA ARG A 356 5.66 -15.59 -15.93
C ARG A 356 4.80 -16.67 -15.28
N ALA A 357 4.83 -16.75 -13.94
CA ALA A 357 3.96 -17.69 -13.20
C ALA A 357 2.48 -17.49 -13.49
N LEU A 358 2.05 -16.24 -13.78
CA LEU A 358 0.68 -15.96 -14.17
C LEU A 358 0.35 -16.50 -15.58
N LEU A 359 1.32 -16.41 -16.51
CA LEU A 359 1.18 -17.01 -17.84
C LEU A 359 1.14 -18.55 -17.79
N ASP A 360 1.80 -19.15 -16.80
CA ASP A 360 1.88 -20.59 -16.64
C ASP A 360 0.66 -21.19 -15.90
N LEU A 361 -0.33 -20.36 -15.53
CA LEU A 361 -1.54 -20.87 -14.86
C LEU A 361 -2.35 -21.75 -15.81
N GLU A 362 -2.80 -22.87 -15.29
CA GLU A 362 -3.76 -23.76 -15.95
C GLU A 362 -5.20 -23.44 -15.46
N PRO A 363 -6.23 -23.58 -16.32
CA PRO A 363 -7.61 -23.42 -15.93
C PRO A 363 -7.94 -24.26 -14.68
N GLY A 364 -8.68 -23.69 -13.71
CA GLY A 364 -8.96 -24.29 -12.41
C GLY A 364 -7.91 -24.01 -11.33
N ALA A 365 -6.76 -23.41 -11.67
CA ALA A 365 -5.74 -23.05 -10.67
C ALA A 365 -6.25 -21.98 -9.72
N GLU A 366 -6.03 -22.16 -8.42
CA GLU A 366 -6.45 -21.19 -7.42
C GLU A 366 -5.39 -20.13 -7.16
N VAL A 367 -5.83 -18.88 -7.20
CA VAL A 367 -5.04 -17.68 -6.85
C VAL A 367 -5.72 -16.97 -5.68
N SER A 368 -4.96 -16.53 -4.70
CA SER A 368 -5.52 -15.74 -3.61
C SER A 368 -5.32 -14.24 -3.84
N ALA A 369 -6.29 -13.44 -3.39
CA ALA A 369 -6.18 -12.00 -3.32
C ALA A 369 -6.35 -11.53 -1.88
N THR A 370 -5.57 -10.51 -1.49
CA THR A 370 -5.52 -10.05 -0.10
C THR A 370 -6.63 -9.07 0.23
N SER A 371 -6.97 -8.17 -0.68
CA SER A 371 -7.98 -7.12 -0.45
C SER A 371 -8.43 -6.48 -1.76
N VAL A 372 -9.60 -5.88 -1.70
CA VAL A 372 -10.07 -4.88 -2.67
C VAL A 372 -9.78 -3.50 -2.09
N GLY A 373 -9.24 -2.59 -2.88
CA GLY A 373 -8.94 -1.22 -2.46
C GLY A 373 -8.99 -0.25 -3.63
N GLY A 374 -8.83 1.04 -3.33
CA GLY A 374 -8.77 2.11 -4.32
C GLY A 374 -9.97 3.04 -4.28
N ASP A 375 -9.70 4.30 -4.67
CA ASP A 375 -10.68 5.40 -4.71
C ASP A 375 -10.76 6.04 -6.11
N PHE A 376 -10.38 5.28 -7.13
CA PHE A 376 -10.44 5.73 -8.53
C PHE A 376 -11.85 5.50 -9.09
N LEU A 377 -12.85 6.05 -8.37
CA LEU A 377 -14.26 5.82 -8.62
C LEU A 377 -14.87 6.98 -9.40
N LEU A 378 -15.78 6.67 -10.32
CA LEU A 378 -16.56 7.69 -11.01
C LEU A 378 -17.53 8.40 -10.04
N PRO A 379 -17.90 9.67 -10.32
CA PRO A 379 -18.96 10.33 -9.58
C PRO A 379 -20.27 9.59 -9.71
N ALA A 380 -21.05 9.54 -8.64
CA ALA A 380 -22.34 8.83 -8.61
C ALA A 380 -23.36 9.46 -9.58
N ASP A 381 -23.35 10.78 -9.71
CA ASP A 381 -24.21 11.49 -10.62
C ASP A 381 -23.75 11.30 -12.09
N PRO A 382 -24.59 10.67 -12.94
CA PRO A 382 -24.25 10.42 -14.35
C PRO A 382 -24.20 11.68 -15.22
N ALA A 383 -24.78 12.78 -14.79
CA ALA A 383 -24.78 14.04 -15.54
C ALA A 383 -23.39 14.71 -15.62
N HIS A 384 -22.44 14.27 -14.79
CA HIS A 384 -21.10 14.82 -14.82
C HIS A 384 -20.31 14.31 -16.03
N PRO A 385 -19.85 15.20 -16.94
CA PRO A 385 -19.04 14.80 -18.08
C PRO A 385 -17.65 14.30 -17.62
N LEU A 386 -17.15 13.26 -18.26
CA LEU A 386 -15.92 12.59 -17.92
C LEU A 386 -14.85 12.73 -18.99
N LEU A 387 -13.59 12.83 -18.55
CA LEU A 387 -12.41 12.69 -19.39
C LEU A 387 -11.52 11.60 -18.79
N LEU A 388 -11.42 10.47 -19.50
CA LEU A 388 -10.60 9.32 -19.11
C LEU A 388 -9.32 9.32 -19.95
N VAL A 389 -8.17 9.47 -19.33
CA VAL A 389 -6.87 9.50 -20.01
C VAL A 389 -6.02 8.32 -19.58
N ALA A 390 -5.77 7.42 -20.51
CA ALA A 390 -5.02 6.19 -20.29
C ALA A 390 -3.64 6.25 -20.95
N GLY A 391 -2.63 5.69 -20.25
CA GLY A 391 -1.31 5.40 -20.81
C GLY A 391 -1.00 3.91 -20.79
N GLY A 392 -0.94 3.27 -21.98
CA GLY A 392 -0.70 1.83 -22.12
C GLY A 392 -1.72 1.01 -21.31
N ILE A 393 -1.23 0.06 -20.50
CA ILE A 393 -2.10 -0.80 -19.68
C ILE A 393 -2.89 -0.03 -18.60
N GLY A 394 -2.62 1.27 -18.40
CA GLY A 394 -3.45 2.14 -17.57
C GLY A 394 -4.89 2.31 -18.06
N ILE A 395 -5.26 1.72 -19.18
CA ILE A 395 -6.65 1.64 -19.67
C ILE A 395 -7.51 0.73 -18.77
N THR A 396 -6.92 -0.23 -18.06
CA THR A 396 -7.64 -1.27 -17.32
C THR A 396 -8.70 -0.78 -16.33
N PRO A 397 -8.49 0.23 -15.46
CA PRO A 397 -9.56 0.69 -14.58
C PRO A 397 -10.74 1.31 -15.34
N PHE A 398 -10.49 1.84 -16.53
CA PHE A 398 -11.55 2.46 -17.34
C PHE A 398 -12.45 1.43 -18.01
N ILE A 399 -11.95 0.23 -18.30
CA ILE A 399 -12.77 -0.82 -18.90
C ILE A 399 -13.93 -1.21 -17.96
N GLY A 400 -13.64 -1.45 -16.67
CA GLY A 400 -14.71 -1.71 -15.69
C GLY A 400 -15.70 -0.54 -15.55
N HIS A 401 -15.21 0.70 -15.60
CA HIS A 401 -16.07 1.89 -15.57
C HIS A 401 -17.00 1.98 -16.79
N LEU A 402 -16.46 1.72 -17.98
CA LEU A 402 -17.23 1.79 -19.24
C LEU A 402 -18.27 0.67 -19.32
N GLU A 403 -17.92 -0.53 -18.90
CA GLU A 403 -18.85 -1.66 -18.84
C GLU A 403 -20.01 -1.40 -17.87
N GLN A 404 -19.72 -0.86 -16.68
CA GLN A 404 -20.78 -0.50 -15.75
C GLN A 404 -21.64 0.64 -16.30
N ALA A 405 -21.05 1.68 -16.87
CA ALA A 405 -21.81 2.78 -17.46
C ALA A 405 -22.73 2.31 -18.59
N ALA A 406 -22.28 1.36 -19.41
CA ALA A 406 -23.10 0.75 -20.45
C ALA A 406 -24.26 -0.08 -19.86
N ALA A 407 -24.00 -0.87 -18.80
CA ALA A 407 -25.00 -1.67 -18.10
C ALA A 407 -26.06 -0.80 -17.37
N GLU A 408 -25.70 0.40 -16.94
CA GLU A 408 -26.61 1.38 -16.32
C GLU A 408 -27.45 2.17 -17.34
N GLY A 409 -27.41 1.78 -18.63
CA GLY A 409 -28.25 2.38 -19.69
C GLY A 409 -27.55 3.43 -20.54
N GLY A 410 -26.27 3.68 -20.33
CA GLY A 410 -25.48 4.63 -21.11
C GLY A 410 -25.81 6.10 -20.77
N GLY A 411 -25.57 6.99 -21.72
CA GLY A 411 -25.96 8.40 -21.61
C GLY A 411 -24.96 9.31 -20.89
N ARG A 412 -23.89 8.80 -20.32
CA ARG A 412 -22.79 9.63 -19.79
C ARG A 412 -21.97 10.24 -20.94
N ASP A 413 -21.70 11.53 -20.87
CA ASP A 413 -20.73 12.16 -21.78
C ASP A 413 -19.31 11.75 -21.37
N ILE A 414 -18.74 10.77 -22.06
CA ILE A 414 -17.40 10.23 -21.82
C ILE A 414 -16.51 10.51 -23.03
N ALA A 415 -15.36 11.15 -22.78
CA ALA A 415 -14.26 11.24 -23.73
C ALA A 415 -13.08 10.40 -23.22
N VAL A 416 -12.53 9.55 -24.07
CA VAL A 416 -11.35 8.72 -23.78
C VAL A 416 -10.18 9.21 -24.61
N VAL A 417 -9.03 9.45 -23.96
CA VAL A 417 -7.75 9.70 -24.63
C VAL A 417 -6.79 8.59 -24.26
N TYR A 418 -6.39 7.80 -25.26
CA TYR A 418 -5.59 6.61 -25.05
C TYR A 418 -4.20 6.75 -25.69
N ALA A 419 -3.17 6.89 -24.86
CA ALA A 419 -1.78 6.96 -25.29
C ALA A 419 -1.13 5.58 -25.25
N ILE A 420 -0.61 5.11 -26.39
CA ILE A 420 0.08 3.82 -26.55
C ILE A 420 1.48 4.03 -27.11
N SER A 421 2.40 3.11 -26.82
CA SER A 421 3.80 3.22 -27.23
C SER A 421 4.01 2.79 -28.67
N SER A 422 3.32 1.74 -29.11
CA SER A 422 3.30 1.24 -30.48
C SER A 422 1.89 1.25 -31.02
N PRO A 423 1.66 1.47 -32.32
CA PRO A 423 0.35 1.34 -32.93
C PRO A 423 -0.29 -0.04 -32.71
N ASP A 424 0.52 -1.08 -32.55
CA ASP A 424 0.07 -2.46 -32.31
C ASP A 424 -0.36 -2.71 -30.85
N ASP A 425 -0.04 -1.80 -29.92
CA ASP A 425 -0.37 -1.91 -28.49
C ASP A 425 -1.82 -1.46 -28.15
N LEU A 426 -2.71 -1.36 -29.14
CA LEU A 426 -4.10 -0.95 -28.95
C LEU A 426 -4.93 -2.08 -28.34
N ALA A 427 -4.86 -2.19 -27.01
CA ALA A 427 -5.63 -3.17 -26.24
C ALA A 427 -7.05 -2.67 -25.95
N TYR A 428 -8.01 -3.58 -25.78
CA TYR A 428 -9.41 -3.31 -25.41
C TYR A 428 -10.20 -2.49 -26.45
N SER A 429 -9.82 -2.50 -27.72
CA SER A 429 -10.54 -1.78 -28.77
C SER A 429 -12.02 -2.15 -28.85
N GLU A 430 -12.35 -3.44 -28.79
CA GLU A 430 -13.73 -3.92 -28.83
C GLU A 430 -14.59 -3.40 -27.66
N GLN A 431 -14.05 -3.38 -26.44
CA GLN A 431 -14.74 -2.90 -25.24
C GLN A 431 -14.99 -1.38 -25.33
N LEU A 432 -14.00 -0.64 -25.84
CA LEU A 432 -14.11 0.80 -26.07
C LEU A 432 -15.12 1.14 -27.17
N GLU A 433 -15.20 0.34 -28.24
CA GLU A 433 -16.21 0.49 -29.30
C GLU A 433 -17.62 0.23 -28.75
N LYS A 434 -17.80 -0.90 -28.00
CA LYS A 434 -19.08 -1.24 -27.37
C LYS A 434 -19.57 -0.18 -26.39
N ALA A 435 -18.65 0.57 -25.77
CA ALA A 435 -19.01 1.67 -24.89
C ALA A 435 -19.56 2.90 -25.60
N GLY A 436 -19.38 3.01 -26.91
CA GLY A 436 -19.93 4.10 -27.76
C GLY A 436 -19.41 5.49 -27.40
N CYS A 437 -18.28 5.60 -26.69
CA CYS A 437 -17.71 6.87 -26.25
C CYS A 437 -16.77 7.47 -27.33
N ARG A 438 -16.50 8.78 -27.22
CA ARG A 438 -15.50 9.43 -28.08
C ARG A 438 -14.12 8.96 -27.69
N VAL A 439 -13.35 8.40 -28.64
CA VAL A 439 -12.00 7.90 -28.40
C VAL A 439 -10.98 8.63 -29.28
N ALA A 440 -9.91 9.11 -28.66
CA ALA A 440 -8.75 9.66 -29.35
C ALA A 440 -7.49 8.90 -28.94
N VAL A 441 -6.68 8.48 -29.91
CA VAL A 441 -5.48 7.66 -29.71
C VAL A 441 -4.23 8.47 -30.05
N ALA A 442 -3.27 8.48 -29.13
CA ALA A 442 -1.92 9.01 -29.34
C ALA A 442 -0.93 7.84 -29.45
N SER A 443 -0.20 7.75 -30.57
CA SER A 443 0.77 6.70 -30.83
C SER A 443 1.80 7.16 -31.87
N ALA A 444 2.99 6.55 -31.87
CA ALA A 444 4.10 6.90 -32.75
C ALA A 444 3.75 6.86 -34.26
N ALA A 445 2.79 6.01 -34.65
CA ALA A 445 2.19 5.97 -35.97
C ALA A 445 0.70 5.68 -35.83
N LYS A 446 -0.10 5.99 -36.84
CA LYS A 446 -1.53 5.68 -36.84
C LYS A 446 -1.73 4.16 -36.82
N PRO A 447 -2.50 3.61 -35.84
CA PRO A 447 -2.82 2.18 -35.82
C PRO A 447 -3.54 1.76 -37.09
N SER A 448 -3.12 0.66 -37.69
CA SER A 448 -3.76 0.12 -38.91
C SER A 448 -5.20 -0.35 -38.67
N ASN A 449 -5.46 -0.79 -37.44
CA ASN A 449 -6.73 -1.29 -36.92
C ASN A 449 -7.50 -0.25 -36.12
N LEU A 450 -7.27 1.06 -36.38
CA LEU A 450 -8.00 2.11 -35.67
C LEU A 450 -9.49 2.05 -36.03
N PRO A 451 -10.41 1.86 -35.06
CA PRO A 451 -11.83 1.76 -35.32
C PRO A 451 -12.42 3.02 -35.98
N ASN A 452 -13.48 2.84 -36.72
CA ASN A 452 -14.18 3.95 -37.38
C ASN A 452 -14.73 4.95 -36.35
N GLY A 453 -14.58 6.24 -36.64
CA GLY A 453 -15.01 7.31 -35.74
C GLY A 453 -14.00 7.66 -34.61
N TRP A 454 -12.92 6.92 -34.50
CA TRP A 454 -11.84 7.26 -33.55
C TRP A 454 -10.88 8.27 -34.19
N THR A 455 -10.31 9.14 -33.34
CA THR A 455 -9.36 10.17 -33.78
C THR A 455 -7.93 9.76 -33.46
N TRP A 456 -7.02 9.78 -34.42
CA TRP A 456 -5.60 9.71 -34.14
C TRP A 456 -5.03 11.11 -33.90
N ILE A 457 -4.40 11.33 -32.74
CA ILE A 457 -3.90 12.65 -32.29
C ILE A 457 -2.60 13.04 -33.02
N GLY A 458 -1.76 12.05 -33.37
CA GLY A 458 -0.48 12.27 -34.03
C GLY A 458 0.66 11.43 -33.44
N PRO A 459 1.87 11.54 -34.03
CA PRO A 459 3.02 10.70 -33.67
C PRO A 459 3.70 11.12 -32.38
N ASP A 460 3.43 12.32 -31.89
CA ASP A 460 4.08 12.83 -30.70
C ASP A 460 3.53 12.19 -29.41
N ARG A 461 4.34 12.20 -28.37
CA ARG A 461 3.87 11.81 -27.05
C ARG A 461 2.74 12.71 -26.60
N LEU A 462 1.70 12.13 -26.05
CA LEU A 462 0.56 12.87 -25.52
C LEU A 462 1.03 13.97 -24.56
N SER A 463 0.84 15.21 -24.99
CA SER A 463 1.11 16.43 -24.23
C SER A 463 -0.20 17.01 -23.69
N GLY A 464 -0.08 17.94 -22.74
CA GLY A 464 -1.26 18.66 -22.28
C GLY A 464 -1.89 19.55 -23.35
N GLU A 465 -1.11 20.05 -24.31
CA GLU A 465 -1.58 20.86 -25.44
C GLU A 465 -2.37 20.01 -26.44
N SER A 466 -1.82 18.87 -26.84
CA SER A 466 -2.52 17.94 -27.75
C SER A 466 -3.79 17.37 -27.12
N LEU A 467 -3.79 17.12 -25.81
CA LEU A 467 -4.99 16.71 -25.07
C LEU A 467 -6.08 17.79 -25.10
N LEU A 468 -5.72 19.06 -24.82
CA LEU A 468 -6.67 20.17 -24.81
C LEU A 468 -7.18 20.52 -26.21
N ALA A 469 -6.38 20.28 -27.27
CA ALA A 469 -6.81 20.43 -28.65
C ALA A 469 -7.93 19.44 -29.03
N VAL A 470 -7.83 18.19 -28.51
CA VAL A 470 -8.83 17.13 -28.80
C VAL A 470 -10.03 17.21 -27.85
N VAL A 471 -9.83 17.65 -26.61
CA VAL A 471 -10.89 17.81 -25.60
C VAL A 471 -10.83 19.24 -25.03
N PRO A 472 -11.33 20.24 -25.76
CA PRO A 472 -11.23 21.66 -25.37
C PRO A 472 -11.96 21.98 -24.04
N ASP A 473 -13.01 21.22 -23.74
CA ASP A 473 -13.81 21.34 -22.52
C ASP A 473 -13.27 20.52 -21.32
N ALA A 474 -12.04 20.02 -21.40
CA ALA A 474 -11.41 19.20 -20.35
C ALA A 474 -11.47 19.85 -18.95
N ALA A 475 -11.40 21.18 -18.87
CA ALA A 475 -11.50 21.91 -17.59
C ALA A 475 -12.87 21.76 -16.89
N LYS A 476 -13.93 21.49 -17.65
CA LYS A 476 -15.30 21.32 -17.14
C LYS A 476 -15.61 19.88 -16.76
N ARG A 477 -14.77 18.92 -17.18
CA ARG A 477 -14.96 17.49 -16.98
C ARG A 477 -14.36 17.02 -15.66
N HIS A 478 -14.87 15.92 -15.12
CA HIS A 478 -14.15 15.12 -14.14
C HIS A 478 -13.06 14.35 -14.87
N VAL A 479 -11.81 14.66 -14.55
CA VAL A 479 -10.65 14.10 -15.24
C VAL A 479 -10.08 12.92 -14.46
N PHE A 480 -9.91 11.82 -15.14
CA PHE A 480 -9.28 10.60 -14.61
C PHE A 480 -8.02 10.30 -15.43
N LEU A 481 -6.86 10.32 -14.77
CA LEU A 481 -5.56 10.05 -15.39
C LEU A 481 -5.01 8.72 -14.86
N SER A 482 -4.75 7.77 -15.75
CA SER A 482 -4.22 6.46 -15.41
C SER A 482 -3.06 6.07 -16.31
N GLY A 483 -1.91 5.70 -15.74
CA GLY A 483 -0.75 5.27 -16.51
C GLY A 483 0.60 5.62 -15.87
N PRO A 484 1.67 5.75 -16.67
CA PRO A 484 3.01 6.02 -16.18
C PRO A 484 3.11 7.31 -15.35
N PRO A 485 3.94 7.33 -14.27
CA PRO A 485 4.05 8.46 -13.36
C PRO A 485 4.36 9.78 -14.05
N SER A 486 5.27 9.77 -15.04
CA SER A 486 5.68 10.97 -15.78
C SER A 486 4.55 11.56 -16.61
N MET A 487 3.75 10.72 -17.29
CA MET A 487 2.58 11.14 -18.05
C MET A 487 1.53 11.76 -17.13
N VAL A 488 1.16 11.05 -16.08
CA VAL A 488 0.15 11.51 -15.11
C VAL A 488 0.55 12.84 -14.48
N ALA A 489 1.82 12.99 -14.08
CA ALA A 489 2.32 14.24 -13.46
C ALA A 489 2.31 15.42 -14.43
N SER A 490 2.75 15.20 -15.69
CA SER A 490 2.78 16.22 -16.72
C SER A 490 1.37 16.70 -17.09
N LEU A 491 0.46 15.77 -17.40
CA LEU A 491 -0.92 16.08 -17.78
C LEU A 491 -1.69 16.75 -16.64
N LYS A 492 -1.53 16.26 -15.40
CA LYS A 492 -2.15 16.89 -14.23
C LYS A 492 -1.74 18.35 -14.06
N LYS A 493 -0.46 18.67 -14.31
CA LYS A 493 0.06 20.04 -14.22
C LYS A 493 -0.59 20.93 -15.27
N THR A 494 -0.67 20.49 -16.53
CA THR A 494 -1.26 21.26 -17.62
C THR A 494 -2.76 21.45 -17.45
N LEU A 495 -3.48 20.37 -17.09
CA LEU A 495 -4.93 20.44 -16.85
C LEU A 495 -5.29 21.37 -15.69
N ARG A 496 -4.51 21.39 -14.62
CA ARG A 496 -4.69 22.36 -13.53
C ARG A 496 -4.51 23.80 -13.98
N LYS A 497 -3.50 24.07 -14.84
CA LYS A 497 -3.29 25.40 -15.43
C LYS A 497 -4.46 25.80 -16.34
N ALA A 498 -5.06 24.85 -17.03
CA ALA A 498 -6.24 25.04 -17.85
C ALA A 498 -7.56 25.18 -17.04
N GLY A 499 -7.49 25.13 -15.69
CA GLY A 499 -8.63 25.33 -14.81
C GLY A 499 -9.34 24.05 -14.35
N ALA A 500 -8.87 22.85 -14.73
CA ALA A 500 -9.46 21.60 -14.25
C ALA A 500 -9.25 21.42 -12.73
N ARG A 501 -10.35 21.34 -11.99
CA ARG A 501 -10.33 21.22 -10.51
C ARG A 501 -10.50 19.78 -10.01
N ARG A 502 -11.23 18.94 -10.75
CA ARG A 502 -11.60 17.57 -10.37
C ARG A 502 -10.74 16.56 -11.11
N ILE A 503 -9.49 16.37 -10.64
CA ILE A 503 -8.52 15.48 -11.29
C ILE A 503 -8.20 14.32 -10.34
N HIS A 504 -8.58 13.12 -10.75
CA HIS A 504 -8.30 11.84 -10.11
C HIS A 504 -7.12 11.18 -10.82
N THR A 505 -6.26 10.52 -10.07
CA THR A 505 -5.04 9.91 -10.64
C THR A 505 -4.83 8.50 -10.12
N ASP A 506 -4.54 7.58 -11.03
CA ASP A 506 -4.02 6.25 -10.74
C ASP A 506 -2.67 6.08 -11.46
N VAL A 507 -1.65 5.64 -10.72
CA VAL A 507 -0.28 5.65 -11.22
C VAL A 507 0.28 4.25 -11.28
N PHE A 508 0.56 3.78 -12.48
CA PHE A 508 1.16 2.48 -12.73
C PHE A 508 2.68 2.61 -12.73
N VAL A 509 3.29 2.18 -11.64
CA VAL A 509 4.74 2.02 -11.59
C VAL A 509 5.03 0.71 -12.30
N GLY A 510 5.52 0.79 -13.54
CA GLY A 510 5.84 -0.39 -14.36
C GLY A 510 6.81 -1.31 -13.62
N TYR A 511 6.38 -2.51 -13.34
CA TYR A 511 7.20 -3.59 -12.80
C TYR A 511 7.64 -4.51 -13.93
#